data_343e6c18f13483f2c452b0494d2fc4cd
#
_entry.id   343e6c18f13483f2c452b0494d2fc4cd
#
_cell.length_a   1.000
_cell.length_b   1.000
_cell.length_c   1.000
_cell.angle_alpha   90.00
_cell.angle_beta   90.00
_cell.angle_gamma   90.00
#
_symmetry.space_group_name_H-M   'P 1'
#
loop_
_entity.id
_entity.type
_entity.pdbx_description
1 polymer ?
#
loop_
_entity_poly.entity_id
_entity_poly.type
_entity_poly.pdbx_seq_one_letter_code
_entity_poly.pdbx_strand_id
1 'polypeptide(L)'
;MSLHGTDQSKWQPNQITEGDFIICKATEGCGYVDPTCDAKYQMNKAAGKLLGVYHYARPDLGNSAEAEAEFFVNNIKGYIKEAILVLDWESANKCDTGWAKRWLDKVKELTGVKPLIYMSSSVTFAYDWSAVVAGDYGLWVANYGNNDGTNHGCPAVGYWGIVAMHQYTSNPLDKDEFFGDANTWKAYASSKGGSTPAPAPKPSKKSNEEIANEVIAGKWGNGQDRKNRLTAAGYDYRAVQDIVNRKLGGGGSTDHTYYKIQPGDTLSGISAKYGTSINQLCAWNGIANPDRIYAGVTIRVK
;
A
#
# COMPACT_ATOMS: atom_id res chain seq x y z
N MET A 1 -15.32 -6.77 15.60
CA MET A 1 -14.57 -6.12 16.70
C MET A 1 -13.14 -5.98 16.20
N SER A 2 -12.48 -4.87 16.50
CA SER A 2 -11.04 -4.69 16.27
C SER A 2 -10.31 -4.69 17.61
N LEU A 3 -9.01 -4.98 17.58
CA LEU A 3 -8.11 -4.87 18.71
C LEU A 3 -7.22 -3.66 18.53
N HIS A 4 -6.81 -3.03 19.62
CA HIS A 4 -5.95 -1.86 19.62
C HIS A 4 -4.65 -2.15 20.37
N GLY A 5 -3.53 -1.64 19.88
CA GLY A 5 -2.24 -1.87 20.49
C GLY A 5 -1.17 -0.91 20.03
N THR A 6 0.07 -1.30 20.29
CA THR A 6 1.25 -0.48 19.97
C THR A 6 2.34 -1.35 19.37
N ASP A 7 3.18 -0.76 18.54
CA ASP A 7 4.47 -1.34 18.21
C ASP A 7 5.62 -0.55 18.86
N GLN A 8 6.69 -1.25 19.24
CA GLN A 8 7.74 -0.67 20.05
C GLN A 8 9.11 -1.27 19.74
N SER A 9 10.13 -0.44 19.94
CA SER A 9 11.55 -0.81 19.87
C SER A 9 12.30 -0.30 21.11
N LYS A 10 13.62 -0.34 21.09
CA LYS A 10 14.46 0.22 22.17
C LYS A 10 14.21 1.70 22.49
N TRP A 11 13.57 2.42 21.59
CA TRP A 11 13.32 3.85 21.75
C TRP A 11 12.17 4.17 22.72
N GLN A 12 11.28 3.21 22.96
CA GLN A 12 10.23 3.33 23.96
C GLN A 12 10.66 2.65 25.27
N PRO A 13 10.19 3.12 26.45
CA PRO A 13 10.47 2.46 27.73
C PRO A 13 9.88 1.05 27.77
N ASN A 14 10.45 0.20 28.64
CA ASN A 14 9.85 -1.10 28.93
C ASN A 14 8.60 -0.90 29.78
N GLN A 15 7.43 -1.12 29.18
CA GLN A 15 6.14 -0.96 29.84
C GLN A 15 5.11 -1.93 29.28
N ILE A 16 4.06 -2.19 30.06
CA ILE A 16 2.88 -2.93 29.59
C ILE A 16 2.10 -1.98 28.69
N THR A 17 1.71 -2.45 27.49
CA THR A 17 0.84 -1.68 26.60
C THR A 17 -0.54 -1.46 27.24
N GLU A 18 -1.11 -0.29 27.04
CA GLU A 18 -2.48 0.00 27.46
C GLU A 18 -3.52 -0.76 26.60
N GLY A 19 -3.15 -1.10 25.35
CA GLY A 19 -4.00 -1.80 24.40
C GLY A 19 -4.10 -3.30 24.65
N ASP A 20 -4.67 -3.98 23.65
CA ASP A 20 -4.89 -5.43 23.66
C ASP A 20 -3.62 -6.20 23.27
N PHE A 21 -2.72 -5.58 22.50
CA PHE A 21 -1.52 -6.23 21.98
C PHE A 21 -0.30 -5.32 21.93
N ILE A 22 0.88 -5.94 21.81
CA ILE A 22 2.15 -5.28 21.52
C ILE A 22 2.89 -6.01 20.41
N ILE A 23 3.59 -5.26 19.53
CA ILE A 23 4.52 -5.81 18.54
C ILE A 23 5.90 -5.24 18.82
N CYS A 24 6.87 -6.10 19.17
CA CYS A 24 8.21 -5.68 19.55
C CYS A 24 9.20 -5.82 18.39
N LYS A 25 10.06 -4.80 18.18
CA LYS A 25 11.24 -4.97 17.31
C LYS A 25 12.10 -6.11 17.85
N ALA A 26 12.37 -7.12 17.02
CA ALA A 26 13.23 -8.21 17.40
C ALA A 26 14.62 -8.05 16.77
N THR A 27 14.67 -7.83 15.45
CA THR A 27 15.94 -7.80 14.71
C THR A 27 15.92 -6.76 13.59
N GLU A 28 17.12 -6.43 13.07
CA GLU A 28 17.32 -5.61 11.88
C GLU A 28 18.51 -6.14 11.07
N GLY A 29 18.35 -6.30 9.77
CA GLY A 29 19.38 -6.86 8.91
C GLY A 29 19.92 -8.20 9.41
N CYS A 30 21.20 -8.47 9.21
CA CYS A 30 21.85 -9.70 9.67
C CYS A 30 22.69 -9.54 10.94
N GLY A 31 22.63 -8.39 11.63
CA GLY A 31 23.58 -8.10 12.71
C GLY A 31 23.03 -7.40 13.94
N TYR A 32 21.78 -6.97 13.93
CA TYR A 32 21.19 -6.25 15.06
C TYR A 32 20.04 -7.02 15.70
N VAL A 33 20.12 -7.16 17.02
CA VAL A 33 19.03 -7.67 17.87
C VAL A 33 18.62 -6.56 18.81
N ASP A 34 17.32 -6.26 18.91
CA ASP A 34 16.83 -5.22 19.80
C ASP A 34 16.99 -5.66 21.26
N PRO A 35 17.78 -4.92 22.07
CA PRO A 35 18.11 -5.33 23.44
C PRO A 35 16.91 -5.30 24.39
N THR A 36 15.79 -4.67 23.98
CA THR A 36 14.60 -4.55 24.83
C THR A 36 13.47 -5.51 24.45
N CYS A 37 13.63 -6.23 23.33
CA CYS A 37 12.59 -7.10 22.78
C CYS A 37 12.08 -8.11 23.82
N ASP A 38 12.98 -8.92 24.37
CA ASP A 38 12.55 -9.98 25.32
C ASP A 38 11.93 -9.41 26.59
N ALA A 39 12.50 -8.34 27.15
CA ALA A 39 11.94 -7.72 28.36
C ALA A 39 10.51 -7.20 28.14
N LYS A 40 10.27 -6.50 26.99
CA LYS A 40 8.92 -6.03 26.61
C LYS A 40 7.98 -7.20 26.34
N TYR A 41 8.45 -8.19 25.60
CA TYR A 41 7.68 -9.37 25.25
C TYR A 41 7.19 -10.11 26.50
N GLN A 42 8.12 -10.48 27.40
CA GLN A 42 7.79 -11.25 28.60
C GLN A 42 6.89 -10.47 29.58
N MET A 43 7.14 -9.15 29.72
CA MET A 43 6.32 -8.28 30.57
C MET A 43 4.87 -8.23 30.06
N ASN A 44 4.66 -8.07 28.77
CA ASN A 44 3.34 -8.00 28.17
C ASN A 44 2.65 -9.38 28.12
N LYS A 45 3.44 -10.45 27.91
CA LYS A 45 2.95 -11.82 28.03
C LYS A 45 2.40 -12.11 29.42
N ALA A 46 3.14 -11.74 30.47
CA ALA A 46 2.69 -11.91 31.86
C ALA A 46 1.42 -11.12 32.17
N ALA A 47 1.21 -9.98 31.48
CA ALA A 47 0.00 -9.18 31.57
C ALA A 47 -1.17 -9.71 30.70
N GLY A 48 -1.01 -10.84 30.02
CA GLY A 48 -2.04 -11.45 29.18
C GLY A 48 -2.29 -10.76 27.86
N LYS A 49 -1.37 -9.91 27.39
CA LYS A 49 -1.48 -9.22 26.10
C LYS A 49 -1.19 -10.17 24.94
N LEU A 50 -1.76 -9.87 23.79
CA LEU A 50 -1.42 -10.52 22.53
C LEU A 50 -0.08 -10.00 22.02
N LEU A 51 0.69 -10.87 21.37
CA LEU A 51 2.11 -10.62 21.12
C LEU A 51 2.45 -10.68 19.64
N GLY A 52 3.34 -9.81 19.22
CA GLY A 52 3.96 -9.80 17.89
C GLY A 52 5.44 -9.43 17.97
N VAL A 53 6.19 -9.81 16.94
CA VAL A 53 7.58 -9.40 16.77
C VAL A 53 7.86 -9.05 15.32
N TYR A 54 8.70 -8.02 15.09
CA TYR A 54 9.04 -7.59 13.75
C TYR A 54 10.54 -7.59 13.47
N HIS A 55 10.86 -7.76 12.20
CA HIS A 55 12.19 -7.64 11.62
C HIS A 55 12.24 -6.43 10.71
N TYR A 56 13.14 -5.51 10.97
CA TYR A 56 13.40 -4.36 10.10
C TYR A 56 14.31 -4.78 8.95
N ALA A 57 13.79 -4.82 7.75
CA ALA A 57 14.52 -5.27 6.57
C ALA A 57 15.61 -4.28 6.14
N ARG A 58 16.78 -4.78 5.76
CA ARG A 58 17.92 -3.97 5.29
C ARG A 58 18.48 -4.46 3.94
N PRO A 59 17.65 -4.57 2.89
CA PRO A 59 18.12 -4.93 1.55
C PRO A 59 19.15 -3.92 1.01
N ASP A 60 19.15 -2.70 1.53
CA ASP A 60 20.10 -1.64 1.21
C ASP A 60 21.54 -1.94 1.66
N LEU A 61 21.73 -2.87 2.59
CA LEU A 61 23.05 -3.33 3.05
C LEU A 61 23.61 -4.50 2.20
N GLY A 62 22.88 -4.93 1.17
CA GLY A 62 23.29 -6.04 0.31
C GLY A 62 23.05 -7.43 0.88
N ASN A 63 22.34 -7.56 1.98
CA ASN A 63 21.96 -8.85 2.55
C ASN A 63 20.95 -9.58 1.64
N SER A 64 21.04 -10.91 1.56
CA SER A 64 19.98 -11.69 0.93
C SER A 64 18.74 -11.78 1.84
N ALA A 65 17.59 -11.94 1.23
CA ALA A 65 16.33 -12.11 1.95
C ALA A 65 16.37 -13.34 2.88
N GLU A 66 16.97 -14.41 2.39
CA GLU A 66 17.11 -15.68 3.10
C GLU A 66 18.00 -15.54 4.33
N ALA A 67 19.12 -14.79 4.21
CA ALA A 67 20.04 -14.55 5.33
C ALA A 67 19.37 -13.73 6.45
N GLU A 68 18.63 -12.65 6.09
CA GLU A 68 17.89 -11.87 7.07
C GLU A 68 16.74 -12.67 7.70
N ALA A 69 16.04 -13.50 6.92
CA ALA A 69 14.99 -14.38 7.44
C ALA A 69 15.54 -15.42 8.42
N GLU A 70 16.69 -16.05 8.11
CA GLU A 70 17.36 -17.00 9.01
C GLU A 70 17.85 -16.31 10.28
N PHE A 71 18.41 -15.10 10.16
CA PHE A 71 18.82 -14.30 11.32
C PHE A 71 17.64 -13.98 12.21
N PHE A 72 16.52 -13.49 11.65
CA PHE A 72 15.29 -13.24 12.40
C PHE A 72 14.80 -14.49 13.13
N VAL A 73 14.59 -15.60 12.41
CA VAL A 73 14.05 -16.84 12.97
C VAL A 73 14.95 -17.40 14.07
N ASN A 74 16.29 -17.31 13.92
CA ASN A 74 17.21 -17.76 14.93
C ASN A 74 17.11 -16.99 16.25
N ASN A 75 16.73 -15.71 16.19
CA ASN A 75 16.62 -14.85 17.38
C ASN A 75 15.21 -14.84 18.01
N ILE A 76 14.20 -15.42 17.34
CA ILE A 76 12.81 -15.43 17.83
C ILE A 76 12.29 -16.83 18.17
N LYS A 77 13.14 -17.84 18.29
CA LYS A 77 12.73 -19.26 18.47
C LYS A 77 11.72 -19.47 19.59
N GLY A 78 11.82 -18.67 20.67
CA GLY A 78 10.93 -18.73 21.81
C GLY A 78 9.54 -18.08 21.59
N TYR A 79 9.34 -17.37 20.47
CA TYR A 79 8.11 -16.63 20.17
C TYR A 79 7.30 -17.25 19.03
N ILE A 80 7.87 -18.22 18.31
CA ILE A 80 7.25 -18.86 17.14
C ILE A 80 5.99 -19.60 17.57
N LYS A 81 4.89 -19.41 16.84
CA LYS A 81 3.53 -19.92 17.09
C LYS A 81 2.82 -19.29 18.29
N GLU A 82 3.41 -18.29 18.90
CA GLU A 82 2.80 -17.49 19.97
C GLU A 82 2.63 -16.02 19.52
N ALA A 83 3.63 -15.48 18.81
CA ALA A 83 3.63 -14.12 18.29
C ALA A 83 3.27 -14.06 16.80
N ILE A 84 2.57 -13.00 16.39
CA ILE A 84 2.52 -12.61 14.98
C ILE A 84 3.93 -12.21 14.55
N LEU A 85 4.37 -12.71 13.40
CA LEU A 85 5.66 -12.41 12.79
C LEU A 85 5.48 -11.34 11.72
N VAL A 86 6.37 -10.35 11.66
CA VAL A 86 6.23 -9.23 10.72
C VAL A 86 7.53 -8.92 10.02
N LEU A 87 7.47 -8.70 8.70
CA LEU A 87 8.49 -8.02 7.92
C LEU A 87 8.19 -6.53 7.90
N ASP A 88 9.04 -5.72 8.47
CA ASP A 88 8.97 -4.27 8.39
C ASP A 88 9.75 -3.80 7.14
N TRP A 89 8.98 -3.35 6.12
CA TRP A 89 9.46 -3.00 4.78
C TRP A 89 9.43 -1.49 4.55
N GLU A 90 10.37 -0.76 5.15
CA GLU A 90 10.42 0.70 5.06
C GLU A 90 11.81 1.29 4.81
N SER A 91 12.87 0.46 4.76
CA SER A 91 14.23 0.91 4.44
C SER A 91 14.37 1.39 2.98
N ALA A 92 15.56 1.75 2.55
CA ALA A 92 15.88 1.95 1.14
C ALA A 92 15.63 0.67 0.32
N ASN A 93 15.56 0.80 -1.03
CA ASN A 93 15.27 -0.30 -1.95
C ASN A 93 13.86 -0.92 -1.84
N LYS A 94 12.87 -0.14 -1.43
CA LYS A 94 11.45 -0.58 -1.34
C LYS A 94 10.88 -1.14 -2.65
N CYS A 95 11.54 -0.89 -3.78
CA CYS A 95 11.15 -1.40 -5.10
C CYS A 95 11.44 -2.89 -5.29
N ASP A 96 12.32 -3.51 -4.49
CA ASP A 96 12.60 -4.94 -4.61
C ASP A 96 11.54 -5.79 -3.89
N THR A 97 10.35 -5.83 -4.47
CA THR A 97 9.23 -6.64 -3.95
C THR A 97 9.52 -8.14 -3.99
N GLY A 98 10.42 -8.56 -4.90
CA GLY A 98 10.90 -9.94 -4.98
C GLY A 98 11.74 -10.34 -3.78
N TRP A 99 12.59 -9.43 -3.26
CA TRP A 99 13.33 -9.65 -2.02
C TRP A 99 12.36 -9.85 -0.84
N ALA A 100 11.39 -8.94 -0.71
CA ALA A 100 10.37 -9.05 0.35
C ALA A 100 9.62 -10.38 0.29
N LYS A 101 9.22 -10.80 -0.94
CA LYS A 101 8.55 -12.09 -1.14
C LYS A 101 9.40 -13.28 -0.71
N ARG A 102 10.69 -13.31 -1.06
CA ARG A 102 11.59 -14.40 -0.65
C ARG A 102 11.77 -14.45 0.87
N TRP A 103 11.89 -13.29 1.53
CA TRP A 103 11.97 -13.24 2.99
C TRP A 103 10.70 -13.84 3.64
N LEU A 104 9.52 -13.43 3.20
CA LEU A 104 8.24 -13.93 3.70
C LEU A 104 8.12 -15.44 3.51
N ASP A 105 8.48 -15.94 2.33
CA ASP A 105 8.47 -17.37 2.02
C ASP A 105 9.44 -18.15 2.91
N LYS A 106 10.65 -17.61 3.12
CA LYS A 106 11.67 -18.26 3.93
C LYS A 106 11.28 -18.34 5.39
N VAL A 107 10.72 -17.26 5.97
CA VAL A 107 10.21 -17.31 7.35
C VAL A 107 9.06 -18.31 7.47
N LYS A 108 8.13 -18.35 6.51
CA LYS A 108 7.06 -19.35 6.48
C LYS A 108 7.61 -20.77 6.38
N GLU A 109 8.64 -21.02 5.55
CA GLU A 109 9.31 -22.30 5.43
C GLU A 109 9.90 -22.76 6.78
N LEU A 110 10.62 -21.86 7.46
CA LEU A 110 11.36 -22.18 8.70
C LEU A 110 10.44 -22.31 9.92
N THR A 111 9.32 -21.59 9.97
CA THR A 111 8.47 -21.51 11.16
C THR A 111 7.12 -22.21 11.01
N GLY A 112 6.67 -22.38 9.79
CA GLY A 112 5.29 -22.78 9.46
C GLY A 112 4.27 -21.65 9.65
N VAL A 113 4.68 -20.45 10.08
CA VAL A 113 3.81 -19.28 10.30
C VAL A 113 3.93 -18.32 9.12
N LYS A 114 2.81 -17.82 8.59
CA LYS A 114 2.80 -16.78 7.56
C LYS A 114 3.02 -15.41 8.20
N PRO A 115 4.12 -14.69 7.90
CA PRO A 115 4.30 -13.34 8.43
C PRO A 115 3.33 -12.33 7.79
N LEU A 116 3.08 -11.24 8.51
CA LEU A 116 2.57 -10.02 7.90
C LEU A 116 3.72 -9.26 7.22
N ILE A 117 3.36 -8.33 6.32
CA ILE A 117 4.28 -7.31 5.83
C ILE A 117 3.76 -5.93 6.22
N TYR A 118 4.65 -5.10 6.82
CA TYR A 118 4.37 -3.72 7.16
C TYR A 118 4.99 -2.78 6.13
N MET A 119 4.24 -1.78 5.71
CA MET A 119 4.72 -0.68 4.87
C MET A 119 3.77 0.52 4.89
N SER A 120 4.27 1.69 4.47
CA SER A 120 3.41 2.86 4.27
C SER A 120 2.41 2.64 3.12
N SER A 121 1.23 3.26 3.22
CA SER A 121 0.17 3.14 2.21
C SER A 121 0.63 3.52 0.80
N SER A 122 1.51 4.52 0.67
CA SER A 122 2.08 4.93 -0.62
C SER A 122 2.89 3.83 -1.31
N VAL A 123 3.61 3.00 -0.55
CA VAL A 123 4.43 1.89 -1.06
C VAL A 123 3.55 0.79 -1.64
N THR A 124 2.33 0.59 -1.10
CA THR A 124 1.38 -0.41 -1.61
C THR A 124 0.93 -0.13 -3.04
N PHE A 125 1.00 1.13 -3.49
CA PHE A 125 0.64 1.55 -4.85
C PHE A 125 1.84 1.71 -5.78
N ALA A 126 3.04 1.96 -5.20
CA ALA A 126 4.21 2.35 -5.98
C ALA A 126 4.86 1.20 -6.73
N TYR A 127 4.67 -0.04 -6.26
CA TYR A 127 5.37 -1.22 -6.79
C TYR A 127 4.42 -2.40 -6.99
N ASP A 128 4.86 -3.41 -7.75
CA ASP A 128 4.09 -4.63 -8.00
C ASP A 128 4.19 -5.60 -6.81
N TRP A 129 3.11 -5.71 -6.07
CA TRP A 129 2.95 -6.62 -4.93
C TRP A 129 2.15 -7.88 -5.24
N SER A 130 1.83 -8.14 -6.52
CA SER A 130 0.98 -9.26 -6.93
C SER A 130 1.47 -10.61 -6.41
N ALA A 131 2.79 -10.87 -6.43
CA ALA A 131 3.38 -12.11 -5.95
C ALA A 131 3.24 -12.27 -4.42
N VAL A 132 3.35 -11.18 -3.64
CA VAL A 132 3.17 -11.20 -2.18
C VAL A 132 1.71 -11.47 -1.83
N VAL A 133 0.78 -10.80 -2.52
CA VAL A 133 -0.67 -11.01 -2.35
C VAL A 133 -1.10 -12.41 -2.75
N ALA A 134 -0.57 -12.94 -3.86
CA ALA A 134 -0.82 -14.32 -4.30
C ALA A 134 -0.29 -15.37 -3.29
N GLY A 135 0.76 -15.04 -2.53
CA GLY A 135 1.26 -15.83 -1.41
C GLY A 135 0.37 -15.80 -0.16
N ASP A 136 -0.69 -14.99 -0.19
CA ASP A 136 -1.64 -14.78 0.93
C ASP A 136 -0.92 -14.27 2.20
N TYR A 137 -0.02 -13.27 2.02
CA TYR A 137 0.61 -12.55 3.12
C TYR A 137 -0.20 -11.32 3.49
N GLY A 138 -0.58 -11.21 4.75
CA GLY A 138 -1.41 -10.11 5.26
C GLY A 138 -0.64 -8.80 5.32
N LEU A 139 -1.35 -7.68 5.15
CA LEU A 139 -0.80 -6.33 5.18
C LEU A 139 -1.04 -5.65 6.52
N TRP A 140 0.02 -5.12 7.11
CA TRP A 140 -0.04 -4.07 8.13
C TRP A 140 0.37 -2.75 7.46
N VAL A 141 -0.58 -1.84 7.30
CA VAL A 141 -0.37 -0.58 6.58
C VAL A 141 -0.19 0.59 7.54
N ALA A 142 0.79 1.46 7.26
CA ALA A 142 0.94 2.72 7.96
C ALA A 142 0.36 3.88 7.14
N ASN A 143 -0.48 4.69 7.79
CA ASN A 143 -0.96 5.96 7.27
C ASN A 143 -1.47 6.83 8.42
N TYR A 144 -0.76 7.87 8.75
CA TYR A 144 -1.04 8.68 9.94
C TYR A 144 -2.01 9.84 9.69
N GLY A 145 -2.38 10.09 8.42
CA GLY A 145 -3.21 11.25 8.11
C GLY A 145 -2.59 12.55 8.64
N ASN A 146 -3.27 13.20 9.58
CA ASN A 146 -2.77 14.40 10.26
C ASN A 146 -1.78 14.10 11.40
N ASN A 147 -1.56 12.84 11.74
CA ASN A 147 -0.73 12.37 12.86
C ASN A 147 -1.05 13.04 14.20
N ASP A 148 -2.34 13.17 14.49
CA ASP A 148 -2.87 13.85 15.68
C ASP A 148 -3.23 12.88 16.83
N GLY A 149 -2.86 11.61 16.71
CA GLY A 149 -3.16 10.56 17.69
C GLY A 149 -4.53 9.92 17.51
N THR A 150 -5.32 10.39 16.52
CA THR A 150 -6.68 9.92 16.24
C THR A 150 -6.70 8.96 15.05
N ASN A 151 -7.46 7.89 15.17
CA ASN A 151 -7.69 6.97 14.04
C ASN A 151 -8.74 7.56 13.09
N HIS A 152 -8.31 8.02 11.93
CA HIS A 152 -9.17 8.57 10.87
C HIS A 152 -9.67 7.49 9.89
N GLY A 153 -9.51 6.22 10.21
CA GLY A 153 -9.91 5.09 9.41
C GLY A 153 -8.79 4.52 8.53
N CYS A 154 -8.93 3.25 8.18
CA CYS A 154 -7.93 2.56 7.36
C CYS A 154 -7.85 3.17 5.96
N PRO A 155 -6.62 3.46 5.45
CA PRO A 155 -6.44 4.04 4.13
C PRO A 155 -6.79 3.05 3.03
N ALA A 156 -6.99 3.57 1.81
CA ALA A 156 -6.94 2.75 0.62
C ALA A 156 -5.54 2.17 0.45
N VAL A 157 -5.46 0.94 -0.03
CA VAL A 157 -4.22 0.22 -0.32
C VAL A 157 -4.25 -0.34 -1.73
N GLY A 158 -3.06 -0.61 -2.30
CA GLY A 158 -2.91 -1.09 -3.67
C GLY A 158 -3.44 -2.52 -3.85
N TYR A 159 -2.54 -3.47 -3.96
CA TYR A 159 -2.82 -4.86 -4.37
C TYR A 159 -3.67 -5.68 -3.39
N TRP A 160 -3.68 -5.34 -2.10
CA TRP A 160 -4.43 -6.10 -1.09
C TRP A 160 -5.92 -5.79 -1.11
N GLY A 161 -6.72 -6.84 -1.10
CA GLY A 161 -8.18 -6.72 -0.94
C GLY A 161 -8.62 -6.50 0.51
N ILE A 162 -7.76 -6.87 1.48
CA ILE A 162 -8.01 -6.82 2.91
C ILE A 162 -6.74 -6.36 3.60
N VAL A 163 -6.88 -5.48 4.59
CA VAL A 163 -5.82 -5.06 5.50
C VAL A 163 -5.97 -5.84 6.80
N ALA A 164 -4.88 -6.41 7.30
CA ALA A 164 -4.88 -7.09 8.59
C ALA A 164 -4.75 -6.11 9.76
N MET A 165 -3.92 -5.06 9.57
CA MET A 165 -3.63 -4.08 10.62
C MET A 165 -3.33 -2.71 10.03
N HIS A 166 -3.68 -1.65 10.75
CA HIS A 166 -3.43 -0.25 10.39
C HIS A 166 -2.71 0.47 11.54
N GLN A 167 -1.49 0.96 11.26
CA GLN A 167 -0.80 1.90 12.13
C GLN A 167 -1.28 3.31 11.75
N TYR A 168 -2.04 3.94 12.65
CA TYR A 168 -2.78 5.15 12.34
C TYR A 168 -2.15 6.43 12.89
N THR A 169 -1.15 6.32 13.76
CA THR A 169 -0.40 7.46 14.30
C THR A 169 0.96 7.02 14.85
N SER A 170 1.90 7.96 14.89
CA SER A 170 3.17 7.85 15.62
C SER A 170 3.29 8.92 16.74
N ASN A 171 2.20 9.58 17.10
CA ASN A 171 2.20 10.69 18.02
C ASN A 171 1.25 10.44 19.22
N PRO A 172 1.79 10.42 20.47
CA PRO A 172 3.19 10.43 20.85
C PRO A 172 3.86 9.05 20.77
N LEU A 173 3.11 8.01 20.39
CA LEU A 173 3.50 6.61 20.29
C LEU A 173 2.84 5.98 19.08
N ASP A 174 3.51 5.00 18.48
CA ASP A 174 2.94 4.20 17.42
C ASP A 174 1.72 3.44 17.94
N LYS A 175 0.56 3.67 17.31
CA LYS A 175 -0.71 3.02 17.67
C LYS A 175 -1.31 2.32 16.49
N ASP A 176 -1.84 1.15 16.76
CA ASP A 176 -2.31 0.20 15.78
C ASP A 176 -3.73 -0.27 16.05
N GLU A 177 -4.46 -0.53 14.97
CA GLU A 177 -5.72 -1.23 14.97
C GLU A 177 -5.60 -2.53 14.16
N PHE A 178 -5.81 -3.67 14.81
CA PHE A 178 -5.88 -4.98 14.17
C PHE A 178 -7.34 -5.33 13.84
N PHE A 179 -7.61 -5.64 12.57
CA PHE A 179 -8.98 -5.93 12.09
C PHE A 179 -9.38 -7.37 12.33
N GLY A 180 -9.52 -7.73 13.57
CA GLY A 180 -9.91 -9.07 14.03
C GLY A 180 -10.05 -9.13 15.54
N ASP A 181 -10.43 -10.29 16.04
CA ASP A 181 -10.49 -10.60 17.47
C ASP A 181 -9.23 -11.37 17.94
N ALA A 182 -9.18 -11.72 19.22
CA ALA A 182 -8.08 -12.49 19.81
C ALA A 182 -7.90 -13.88 19.17
N ASN A 183 -8.95 -14.50 18.66
CA ASN A 183 -8.85 -15.78 17.97
C ASN A 183 -8.21 -15.61 16.58
N THR A 184 -8.59 -14.55 15.89
CA THR A 184 -7.98 -14.17 14.62
C THR A 184 -6.49 -13.86 14.81
N TRP A 185 -6.12 -13.10 15.85
CA TRP A 185 -4.71 -12.86 16.21
C TRP A 185 -3.93 -14.15 16.39
N LYS A 186 -4.46 -15.07 17.21
CA LYS A 186 -3.84 -16.38 17.46
C LYS A 186 -3.73 -17.24 16.20
N ALA A 187 -4.68 -17.11 15.27
CA ALA A 187 -4.61 -17.79 13.98
C ALA A 187 -3.45 -17.25 13.12
N TYR A 188 -3.24 -15.94 13.11
CA TYR A 188 -2.07 -15.32 12.46
C TYR A 188 -0.75 -15.74 13.10
N ALA A 189 -0.71 -15.89 14.43
CA ALA A 189 0.49 -16.29 15.17
C ALA A 189 0.82 -17.80 15.03
N SER A 190 -0.11 -18.60 14.54
CA SER A 190 0.03 -20.06 14.47
C SER A 190 0.24 -20.57 13.04
N SER A 191 0.72 -21.84 12.93
CA SER A 191 0.88 -22.50 11.64
C SER A 191 -0.42 -22.82 10.90
N LYS A 192 -1.58 -22.59 11.53
CA LYS A 192 -2.87 -22.80 10.88
C LYS A 192 -3.18 -21.73 9.82
N GLY A 193 -2.29 -20.72 9.71
CA GLY A 193 -2.50 -19.56 8.85
C GLY A 193 -3.81 -18.89 9.25
N GLY A 194 -3.82 -17.60 9.55
CA GLY A 194 -5.09 -16.93 9.61
C GLY A 194 -5.80 -17.16 8.28
N SER A 195 -6.75 -18.08 8.22
CA SER A 195 -7.74 -17.96 7.18
C SER A 195 -8.28 -16.55 7.40
N THR A 196 -8.01 -15.70 6.45
CA THR A 196 -8.55 -14.35 6.41
C THR A 196 -9.97 -14.42 6.94
N PRO A 197 -10.38 -13.69 7.99
CA PRO A 197 -11.78 -13.62 8.34
C PRO A 197 -12.51 -13.38 7.03
N ALA A 198 -13.60 -14.12 6.79
CA ALA A 198 -14.44 -13.85 5.64
C ALA A 198 -14.59 -12.32 5.58
N PRO A 199 -14.26 -11.66 4.47
CA PRO A 199 -14.11 -10.23 4.45
C PRO A 199 -15.31 -9.61 5.14
N ALA A 200 -15.07 -8.79 6.15
CA ALA A 200 -16.03 -7.72 6.41
C ALA A 200 -16.29 -7.14 5.01
N PRO A 201 -17.55 -7.07 4.53
CA PRO A 201 -17.83 -6.83 3.13
C PRO A 201 -16.95 -5.66 2.71
N LYS A 202 -16.02 -5.94 1.79
CA LYS A 202 -15.14 -4.95 1.17
C LYS A 202 -16.02 -3.74 0.98
N PRO A 203 -15.69 -2.53 1.46
CA PRO A 203 -16.38 -1.37 0.92
C PRO A 203 -16.16 -1.52 -0.58
N SER A 204 -17.21 -1.90 -1.30
CA SER A 204 -17.15 -2.15 -2.73
C SER A 204 -16.46 -0.93 -3.31
N LYS A 205 -15.37 -1.13 -4.06
CA LYS A 205 -14.65 0.00 -4.69
C LYS A 205 -15.73 0.89 -5.25
N LYS A 206 -15.86 2.10 -4.72
CA LYS A 206 -16.93 3.00 -5.13
C LYS A 206 -16.91 3.10 -6.63
N SER A 207 -18.04 3.08 -7.26
CA SER A 207 -18.13 3.25 -8.70
C SER A 207 -17.54 4.61 -9.10
N ASN A 208 -17.05 4.75 -10.31
CA ASN A 208 -16.59 6.04 -10.82
C ASN A 208 -17.68 7.13 -10.69
N GLU A 209 -18.97 6.74 -10.70
CA GLU A 209 -20.12 7.63 -10.45
C GLU A 209 -20.15 8.16 -9.01
N GLU A 210 -19.94 7.30 -8.01
CA GLU A 210 -19.90 7.69 -6.61
C GLU A 210 -18.69 8.58 -6.31
N ILE A 211 -17.53 8.23 -6.88
CA ILE A 211 -16.31 9.04 -6.78
C ILE A 211 -16.51 10.41 -7.44
N ALA A 212 -17.16 10.45 -8.61
CA ALA A 212 -17.48 11.73 -9.27
C ALA A 212 -18.37 12.63 -8.40
N ASN A 213 -19.33 12.06 -7.67
CA ASN A 213 -20.14 12.82 -6.71
C ASN A 213 -19.28 13.36 -5.54
N GLU A 214 -18.33 12.58 -5.05
CA GLU A 214 -17.39 13.02 -4.01
C GLU A 214 -16.43 14.11 -4.52
N VAL A 215 -16.00 14.02 -5.78
CA VAL A 215 -15.20 15.07 -6.44
C VAL A 215 -15.99 16.37 -6.53
N ILE A 216 -17.26 16.30 -6.91
CA ILE A 216 -18.18 17.46 -6.96
C ILE A 216 -18.40 18.05 -5.56
N ALA A 217 -18.46 17.20 -4.54
CA ALA A 217 -18.55 17.60 -3.14
C ALA A 217 -17.22 18.13 -2.56
N GLY A 218 -16.14 18.24 -3.35
CA GLY A 218 -14.84 18.79 -2.94
C GLY A 218 -13.93 17.87 -2.14
N LYS A 219 -14.30 16.59 -1.92
CA LYS A 219 -13.55 15.65 -1.07
C LYS A 219 -12.20 15.20 -1.65
N TRP A 220 -11.96 15.42 -2.93
CA TRP A 220 -10.78 14.93 -3.66
C TRP A 220 -9.81 16.04 -4.08
N GLY A 221 -9.92 17.25 -3.53
CA GLY A 221 -9.07 18.38 -3.89
C GLY A 221 -9.28 18.88 -5.32
N ASN A 222 -8.31 19.63 -5.88
CA ASN A 222 -8.43 20.26 -7.20
C ASN A 222 -7.18 20.02 -8.06
N GLY A 223 -7.34 20.11 -9.39
CA GLY A 223 -6.24 20.09 -10.34
C GLY A 223 -5.35 18.85 -10.21
N GLN A 224 -4.04 19.06 -10.11
CA GLN A 224 -3.05 17.97 -10.02
C GLN A 224 -3.17 17.16 -8.71
N ASP A 225 -3.55 17.80 -7.60
CA ASP A 225 -3.78 17.11 -6.32
C ASP A 225 -4.91 16.07 -6.46
N ARG A 226 -6.03 16.45 -7.05
CA ARG A 226 -7.13 15.52 -7.38
C ARG A 226 -6.67 14.34 -8.21
N LYS A 227 -5.89 14.62 -9.28
CA LYS A 227 -5.38 13.57 -10.15
C LYS A 227 -4.51 12.59 -9.37
N ASN A 228 -3.60 13.09 -8.55
CA ASN A 228 -2.70 12.28 -7.74
C ASN A 228 -3.49 11.40 -6.74
N ARG A 229 -4.47 11.98 -6.02
CA ARG A 229 -5.30 11.25 -5.04
C ARG A 229 -6.15 10.17 -5.69
N LEU A 230 -6.83 10.48 -6.79
CA LEU A 230 -7.65 9.50 -7.51
C LEU A 230 -6.80 8.35 -8.06
N THR A 231 -5.64 8.66 -8.65
CA THR A 231 -4.71 7.66 -9.16
C THR A 231 -4.15 6.81 -8.02
N ALA A 232 -3.75 7.44 -6.92
CA ALA A 232 -3.26 6.72 -5.72
C ALA A 232 -4.33 5.81 -5.10
N ALA A 233 -5.61 6.21 -5.17
CA ALA A 233 -6.74 5.38 -4.75
C ALA A 233 -7.15 4.32 -5.79
N GLY A 234 -6.38 4.19 -6.88
CA GLY A 234 -6.60 3.19 -7.92
C GLY A 234 -7.77 3.50 -8.86
N TYR A 235 -8.26 4.75 -8.89
CA TYR A 235 -9.30 5.18 -9.84
C TYR A 235 -8.68 5.71 -11.13
N ASP A 236 -9.34 5.45 -12.24
CA ASP A 236 -9.02 6.14 -13.49
C ASP A 236 -9.50 7.60 -13.40
N TYR A 237 -8.54 8.51 -13.17
CA TYR A 237 -8.81 9.95 -13.09
C TYR A 237 -9.62 10.45 -14.28
N ARG A 238 -9.32 9.98 -15.51
CA ARG A 238 -10.02 10.45 -16.71
C ARG A 238 -11.47 10.02 -16.70
N ALA A 239 -11.73 8.74 -16.42
CA ALA A 239 -13.08 8.21 -16.35
C ALA A 239 -13.92 8.91 -15.26
N VAL A 240 -13.35 9.20 -14.10
CA VAL A 240 -14.01 9.97 -13.04
C VAL A 240 -14.25 11.41 -13.46
N GLN A 241 -13.25 12.08 -14.04
CA GLN A 241 -13.36 13.48 -14.45
C GLN A 241 -14.38 13.67 -15.58
N ASP A 242 -14.51 12.74 -16.51
CA ASP A 242 -15.52 12.77 -17.57
C ASP A 242 -16.94 12.70 -16.99
N ILE A 243 -17.15 11.91 -15.94
CA ILE A 243 -18.43 11.86 -15.22
C ILE A 243 -18.70 13.19 -14.50
N VAL A 244 -17.70 13.75 -13.82
CA VAL A 244 -17.78 15.06 -13.17
C VAL A 244 -18.19 16.13 -14.16
N ASN A 245 -17.53 16.19 -15.32
CA ASN A 245 -17.81 17.15 -16.37
C ASN A 245 -19.25 17.02 -16.90
N ARG A 246 -19.72 15.80 -17.13
CA ARG A 246 -21.13 15.55 -17.53
C ARG A 246 -22.12 16.04 -16.48
N LYS A 247 -21.86 15.77 -15.20
CA LYS A 247 -22.76 16.14 -14.09
C LYS A 247 -22.83 17.63 -13.83
N LEU A 248 -21.74 18.36 -14.07
CA LEU A 248 -21.66 19.80 -13.87
C LEU A 248 -22.14 20.61 -15.08
N GLY A 249 -22.75 19.97 -16.07
CA GLY A 249 -23.27 20.66 -17.25
C GLY A 249 -22.19 21.11 -18.23
N GLY A 250 -20.94 20.68 -18.04
CA GLY A 250 -19.88 20.81 -19.04
C GLY A 250 -20.08 19.81 -20.17
N GLY A 251 -21.13 19.97 -20.95
CA GLY A 251 -21.47 19.15 -22.09
C GLY A 251 -20.51 19.36 -23.23
N GLY A 252 -19.34 18.73 -23.14
CA GLY A 252 -18.53 18.39 -24.30
C GLY A 252 -18.81 16.93 -24.62
N SER A 253 -19.55 16.66 -25.69
CA SER A 253 -19.65 15.33 -26.28
C SER A 253 -18.24 14.79 -26.45
N THR A 254 -17.89 13.66 -25.80
CA THR A 254 -16.62 12.98 -26.00
C THR A 254 -16.67 12.05 -27.20
N ASP A 255 -17.28 12.51 -28.29
CA ASP A 255 -17.03 11.95 -29.61
C ASP A 255 -15.65 12.42 -30.07
N HIS A 256 -14.62 11.74 -29.56
CA HIS A 256 -13.26 11.96 -30.04
C HIS A 256 -13.16 11.43 -31.47
N THR A 257 -12.86 12.31 -32.38
CA THR A 257 -12.56 11.91 -33.75
C THR A 257 -11.07 11.56 -33.85
N TYR A 258 -10.81 10.39 -34.37
CA TYR A 258 -9.44 9.92 -34.62
C TYR A 258 -9.15 9.88 -36.12
N TYR A 259 -7.90 10.18 -36.46
CA TYR A 259 -7.42 10.16 -37.83
C TYR A 259 -6.13 9.37 -37.94
N LYS A 260 -6.06 8.44 -38.90
CA LYS A 260 -4.83 7.70 -39.21
C LYS A 260 -4.01 8.52 -40.20
N ILE A 261 -2.84 8.97 -39.80
CA ILE A 261 -1.92 9.79 -40.60
C ILE A 261 -1.58 9.03 -41.89
N GLN A 262 -1.72 9.71 -43.02
CA GLN A 262 -1.39 9.20 -44.35
C GLN A 262 0.01 9.68 -44.79
N PRO A 263 0.68 8.98 -45.72
CA PRO A 263 1.91 9.47 -46.33
C PRO A 263 1.69 10.85 -46.95
N GLY A 264 2.57 11.82 -46.61
CA GLY A 264 2.47 13.22 -47.06
C GLY A 264 1.67 14.15 -46.18
N ASP A 265 1.00 13.65 -45.11
CA ASP A 265 0.33 14.50 -44.14
C ASP A 265 1.33 15.34 -43.34
N THR A 266 0.90 16.55 -42.99
CA THR A 266 1.55 17.41 -42.01
C THR A 266 0.59 17.73 -40.87
N LEU A 267 1.12 18.01 -39.71
CA LEU A 267 0.26 18.36 -38.55
C LEU A 267 -0.53 19.67 -38.81
N SER A 268 0.04 20.58 -39.61
CA SER A 268 -0.65 21.81 -40.05
C SER A 268 -1.82 21.51 -41.00
N GLY A 269 -1.66 20.57 -41.94
CA GLY A 269 -2.71 20.12 -42.85
C GLY A 269 -3.84 19.43 -42.08
N ILE A 270 -3.50 18.54 -41.15
CA ILE A 270 -4.47 17.87 -40.28
C ILE A 270 -5.20 18.87 -39.36
N SER A 271 -4.48 19.84 -38.81
CA SER A 271 -5.02 20.94 -38.00
C SER A 271 -6.09 21.72 -38.77
N ALA A 272 -5.77 22.13 -40.00
CA ALA A 272 -6.70 22.85 -40.86
C ALA A 272 -7.93 22.00 -41.25
N LYS A 273 -7.71 20.72 -41.57
CA LYS A 273 -8.78 19.78 -41.95
C LYS A 273 -9.82 19.53 -40.86
N TYR A 274 -9.39 19.51 -39.61
CA TYR A 274 -10.28 19.19 -38.47
C TYR A 274 -10.64 20.41 -37.62
N GLY A 275 -10.18 21.61 -37.99
CA GLY A 275 -10.51 22.86 -37.30
C GLY A 275 -9.97 22.93 -35.88
N THR A 276 -8.80 22.34 -35.63
CA THR A 276 -8.13 22.35 -34.32
C THR A 276 -6.73 22.95 -34.44
N SER A 277 -6.11 23.39 -33.36
CA SER A 277 -4.75 23.94 -33.42
C SER A 277 -3.66 22.87 -33.37
N ILE A 278 -2.50 23.15 -33.94
CA ILE A 278 -1.33 22.24 -33.85
C ILE A 278 -0.96 21.97 -32.41
N ASN A 279 -0.97 23.02 -31.55
CA ASN A 279 -0.71 22.84 -30.11
C ASN A 279 -1.69 21.89 -29.44
N GLN A 280 -2.96 21.95 -29.83
CA GLN A 280 -3.97 21.05 -29.29
C GLN A 280 -3.78 19.62 -29.78
N LEU A 281 -3.43 19.42 -31.05
CA LEU A 281 -3.07 18.09 -31.59
C LEU A 281 -1.86 17.50 -30.86
N CYS A 282 -0.83 18.31 -30.62
CA CYS A 282 0.36 17.89 -29.87
C CYS A 282 -0.01 17.49 -28.43
N ALA A 283 -0.81 18.32 -27.73
CA ALA A 283 -1.22 18.07 -26.35
C ALA A 283 -2.07 16.80 -26.21
N TRP A 284 -3.02 16.57 -27.14
CA TRP A 284 -3.88 15.38 -27.08
C TRP A 284 -3.16 14.07 -27.37
N ASN A 285 -2.07 14.12 -28.15
CA ASN A 285 -1.39 12.95 -28.68
C ASN A 285 0.03 12.75 -28.14
N GLY A 286 0.51 13.62 -27.23
CA GLY A 286 1.86 13.53 -26.70
C GLY A 286 2.95 13.77 -27.73
N ILE A 287 2.67 14.58 -28.77
CA ILE A 287 3.62 14.88 -29.85
C ILE A 287 4.57 15.98 -29.38
N ALA A 288 5.81 15.62 -29.09
CA ALA A 288 6.84 16.54 -28.62
C ALA A 288 7.39 17.48 -29.70
N ASN A 289 7.41 16.99 -30.95
CA ASN A 289 7.87 17.79 -32.10
C ASN A 289 6.80 17.76 -33.20
N PRO A 290 6.13 18.89 -33.50
CA PRO A 290 5.05 18.97 -34.49
C PRO A 290 5.50 18.69 -35.93
N ASP A 291 6.78 18.81 -36.22
CA ASP A 291 7.34 18.54 -37.55
C ASP A 291 7.71 17.07 -37.79
N ARG A 292 7.53 16.24 -36.75
CA ARG A 292 7.85 14.80 -36.81
C ARG A 292 6.63 13.96 -36.49
N ILE A 293 5.84 13.71 -37.51
CA ILE A 293 4.71 12.74 -37.46
C ILE A 293 4.95 11.60 -38.43
N TYR A 294 4.36 10.45 -38.17
CA TYR A 294 4.62 9.25 -38.93
C TYR A 294 3.33 8.69 -39.54
N ALA A 295 3.36 8.38 -40.83
CA ALA A 295 2.25 7.73 -41.50
C ALA A 295 1.92 6.39 -40.82
N GLY A 296 0.64 6.07 -40.73
CA GLY A 296 0.13 4.85 -40.07
C GLY A 296 -0.21 5.03 -38.59
N VAL A 297 0.28 6.08 -37.94
CA VAL A 297 -0.09 6.41 -36.55
C VAL A 297 -1.50 7.00 -36.52
N THR A 298 -2.31 6.59 -35.56
CA THR A 298 -3.65 7.15 -35.32
C THR A 298 -3.58 8.20 -34.24
N ILE A 299 -4.04 9.41 -34.54
CA ILE A 299 -4.06 10.54 -33.63
C ILE A 299 -5.48 11.06 -33.40
N ARG A 300 -5.74 11.57 -32.20
CA ARG A 300 -6.98 12.31 -31.89
C ARG A 300 -6.94 13.66 -32.61
N VAL A 301 -8.01 14.00 -33.31
CA VAL A 301 -8.11 15.24 -34.10
C VAL A 301 -9.26 16.14 -33.67
N LYS A 302 -10.17 15.60 -32.80
CA LYS A 302 -11.29 16.38 -32.22
C LYS A 302 -11.70 15.81 -30.87
#